data_14c00cf2dde6cdbf4224303cd0d0d855
#
_entry.id   14c00cf2dde6cdbf4224303cd0d0d855
#
_cell.length_a   1.000
_cell.length_b   1.000
_cell.length_c   1.000
_cell.angle_alpha   90.00
_cell.angle_beta   90.00
_cell.angle_gamma   90.00
#
_symmetry.space_group_name_H-M   'P 1'
#
loop_
_entity.id
_entity.type
_entity.pdbx_description
1 polymer ?
#
loop_
_entity_poly.entity_id
_entity_poly.type
_entity_poly.pdbx_seq_one_letter_code
_entity_poly.pdbx_strand_id
1 'polypeptide(L)'
;MIREYLEAHHIPYIEKEGYEGDDIIGTISKKASSQGMEVAVYTNDKDMMQLIDSNVKQYKKPQKTNDYEVITVESFKEKYNLEPDQMRDLLGLMGDSADNIPGIPGIGEKTALKLLNQYGTIENLKEHMDELKGKMGEKVRTNIEIGPFI
;
A
#
# COMPACT_ATOMS: atom_id res chain seq x y z
N MET A 1 -12.61 12.01 -25.40
CA MET A 1 -13.89 11.50 -24.81
C MET A 1 -13.96 11.69 -23.29
N ILE A 2 -13.09 11.04 -22.45
CA ILE A 2 -13.15 11.26 -20.97
C ILE A 2 -12.83 12.70 -20.58
N ARG A 3 -11.78 13.29 -21.14
CA ARG A 3 -11.39 14.71 -20.87
C ARG A 3 -12.52 15.65 -21.22
N GLU A 4 -13.08 15.55 -22.41
CA GLU A 4 -14.20 16.39 -22.86
C GLU A 4 -15.41 16.28 -21.93
N TYR A 5 -15.69 15.07 -21.42
CA TYR A 5 -16.75 14.87 -20.43
C TYR A 5 -16.45 15.58 -19.11
N LEU A 6 -15.23 15.45 -18.60
CA LEU A 6 -14.81 16.11 -17.36
C LEU A 6 -14.87 17.65 -17.50
N GLU A 7 -14.40 18.17 -18.62
CA GLU A 7 -14.44 19.62 -18.93
C GLU A 7 -15.88 20.11 -19.02
N ALA A 8 -16.76 19.39 -19.74
CA ALA A 8 -18.17 19.76 -19.88
C ALA A 8 -18.92 19.78 -18.53
N HIS A 9 -18.49 18.97 -17.58
CA HIS A 9 -19.06 18.90 -16.24
C HIS A 9 -18.27 19.70 -15.19
N HIS A 10 -17.28 20.47 -15.60
CA HIS A 10 -16.42 21.26 -14.70
C HIS A 10 -15.73 20.41 -13.62
N ILE A 11 -15.42 19.15 -13.94
CA ILE A 11 -14.69 18.26 -13.04
C ILE A 11 -13.20 18.45 -13.29
N PRO A 12 -12.43 18.91 -12.28
CA PRO A 12 -11.00 19.09 -12.44
C PRO A 12 -10.30 17.73 -12.66
N TYR A 13 -9.38 17.69 -13.58
CA TYR A 13 -8.48 16.55 -13.76
C TYR A 13 -7.03 17.03 -13.82
N ILE A 14 -6.12 16.15 -13.39
CA ILE A 14 -4.69 16.47 -13.32
C ILE A 14 -3.93 15.36 -14.02
N GLU A 15 -3.03 15.75 -14.90
CA GLU A 15 -2.11 14.86 -15.60
C GLU A 15 -0.70 15.44 -15.52
N LYS A 16 0.28 14.58 -15.42
CA LYS A 16 1.69 14.95 -15.45
C LYS A 16 2.45 13.95 -16.29
N GLU A 17 3.05 14.41 -17.38
CA GLU A 17 3.89 13.57 -18.23
C GLU A 17 5.05 12.96 -17.42
N GLY A 18 5.29 11.66 -17.62
CA GLY A 18 6.31 10.90 -16.91
C GLY A 18 5.95 10.43 -15.51
N TYR A 19 4.71 10.67 -15.05
CA TYR A 19 4.20 10.21 -13.76
C TYR A 19 2.93 9.40 -13.94
N GLU A 20 2.76 8.39 -13.09
CA GLU A 20 1.52 7.61 -13.03
C GLU A 20 0.44 8.31 -12.18
N GLY A 21 -0.80 7.86 -12.31
CA GLY A 21 -1.92 8.40 -11.52
C GLY A 21 -1.67 8.29 -10.02
N ASP A 22 -1.03 7.22 -9.58
CA ASP A 22 -0.73 6.93 -8.18
C ASP A 22 0.27 7.92 -7.58
N ASP A 23 1.28 8.35 -8.36
CA ASP A 23 2.22 9.39 -7.96
C ASP A 23 1.50 10.71 -7.70
N ILE A 24 0.53 11.04 -8.58
CA ILE A 24 -0.27 12.26 -8.47
C ILE A 24 -1.20 12.18 -7.25
N ILE A 25 -1.90 11.06 -7.08
CA ILE A 25 -2.79 10.83 -5.93
C ILE A 25 -1.98 10.93 -4.64
N GLY A 26 -0.84 10.24 -4.55
CA GLY A 26 0.03 10.26 -3.38
C GLY A 26 0.53 11.67 -3.05
N THR A 27 0.99 12.40 -4.07
CA THR A 27 1.49 13.78 -3.91
C THR A 27 0.40 14.72 -3.41
N ILE A 28 -0.78 14.69 -4.02
CA ILE A 28 -1.89 15.57 -3.66
C ILE A 28 -2.43 15.22 -2.28
N SER A 29 -2.64 13.93 -1.99
CA SER A 29 -3.16 13.47 -0.71
C SER A 29 -2.23 13.90 0.44
N LYS A 30 -0.93 13.68 0.29
CA LYS A 30 0.05 14.04 1.30
C LYS A 30 0.13 15.55 1.51
N LYS A 31 0.10 16.33 0.43
CA LYS A 31 0.10 17.79 0.50
C LYS A 31 -1.17 18.33 1.17
N ALA A 32 -2.34 17.81 0.82
CA ALA A 32 -3.61 18.22 1.41
C ALA A 32 -3.68 17.84 2.89
N SER A 33 -3.31 16.60 3.25
CA SER A 33 -3.27 16.15 4.64
C SER A 33 -2.34 17.01 5.49
N SER A 34 -1.15 17.37 4.99
CA SER A 34 -0.21 18.25 5.71
C SER A 34 -0.75 19.66 5.97
N GLN A 35 -1.77 20.08 5.25
CA GLN A 35 -2.50 21.35 5.43
C GLN A 35 -3.74 21.19 6.31
N GLY A 36 -3.96 20.01 6.89
CA GLY A 36 -5.13 19.71 7.73
C GLY A 36 -6.43 19.47 6.96
N MET A 37 -6.35 19.23 5.65
CA MET A 37 -7.52 18.94 4.82
C MET A 37 -7.90 17.46 4.93
N GLU A 38 -9.20 17.18 5.03
CA GLU A 38 -9.70 15.81 4.88
C GLU A 38 -9.64 15.37 3.41
N VAL A 39 -9.11 14.17 3.18
CA VAL A 39 -8.90 13.59 1.84
C VAL A 39 -9.63 12.26 1.72
N ALA A 40 -10.47 12.13 0.70
CA ALA A 40 -11.14 10.89 0.34
C ALA A 40 -10.55 10.35 -0.97
N VAL A 41 -9.85 9.22 -0.89
CA VAL A 41 -9.27 8.54 -2.06
C VAL A 41 -10.21 7.40 -2.49
N TYR A 42 -10.83 7.54 -3.65
CA TYR A 42 -11.74 6.51 -4.21
C TYR A 42 -10.95 5.58 -5.12
N THR A 43 -10.57 4.43 -4.59
CA THR A 43 -9.83 3.41 -5.34
C THR A 43 -10.01 2.02 -4.73
N ASN A 44 -9.93 0.99 -5.56
CA ASN A 44 -9.87 -0.40 -5.09
C ASN A 44 -8.42 -0.89 -4.93
N ASP A 45 -7.47 -0.07 -5.34
CA ASP A 45 -6.06 -0.39 -5.25
C ASP A 45 -5.60 -0.44 -3.80
N LYS A 46 -5.01 -1.57 -3.40
CA LYS A 46 -4.52 -1.76 -2.03
C LYS A 46 -3.22 -1.01 -1.77
N ASP A 47 -2.46 -0.68 -2.81
CA ASP A 47 -1.21 0.07 -2.68
C ASP A 47 -1.48 1.48 -2.15
N MET A 48 -2.63 2.04 -2.49
CA MET A 48 -3.07 3.35 -1.99
C MET A 48 -3.36 3.35 -0.48
N MET A 49 -3.49 2.19 0.16
CA MET A 49 -3.66 2.12 1.62
C MET A 49 -2.45 2.70 2.37
N GLN A 50 -1.26 2.71 1.76
CA GLN A 50 -0.08 3.36 2.33
C GLN A 50 -0.22 4.87 2.55
N LEU A 51 -1.21 5.51 1.90
CA LEU A 51 -1.47 6.93 2.00
C LEU A 51 -2.38 7.28 3.19
N ILE A 52 -3.04 6.30 3.80
CA ILE A 52 -4.00 6.50 4.88
C ILE A 52 -3.30 7.09 6.09
N ASP A 53 -3.85 8.20 6.59
CA ASP A 53 -3.43 8.86 7.82
C ASP A 53 -4.65 9.45 8.56
N SER A 54 -4.43 10.31 9.55
CA SER A 54 -5.51 10.94 10.31
C SER A 54 -6.50 11.75 9.45
N ASN A 55 -6.07 12.24 8.29
CA ASN A 55 -6.85 13.06 7.39
C ASN A 55 -7.19 12.36 6.07
N VAL A 56 -6.46 11.29 5.71
CA VAL A 56 -6.64 10.55 4.46
C VAL A 56 -7.37 9.24 4.72
N LYS A 57 -8.49 9.03 4.03
CA LYS A 57 -9.28 7.80 4.07
C LYS A 57 -9.40 7.23 2.66
N GLN A 58 -9.37 5.90 2.55
CA GLN A 58 -9.64 5.22 1.28
C GLN A 58 -11.09 4.73 1.24
N TYR A 59 -11.74 4.98 0.13
CA TYR A 59 -13.09 4.51 -0.18
C TYR A 59 -13.00 3.44 -1.25
N LYS A 60 -13.31 2.21 -0.88
CA LYS A 60 -13.26 1.04 -1.74
C LYS A 60 -14.67 0.59 -2.10
N LYS A 61 -14.93 0.34 -3.38
CA LYS A 61 -16.22 -0.18 -3.83
C LYS A 61 -16.15 -1.71 -3.92
N PRO A 62 -16.84 -2.46 -3.05
CA PRO A 62 -16.94 -3.90 -3.16
C PRO A 62 -17.71 -4.31 -4.41
N GLN A 63 -17.39 -5.47 -4.97
CA GLN A 63 -18.04 -5.97 -6.20
C GLN A 63 -19.52 -6.34 -6.01
N LYS A 64 -19.97 -6.60 -4.78
CA LYS A 64 -21.28 -7.19 -4.48
C LYS A 64 -22.25 -6.28 -3.74
N THR A 65 -21.84 -5.09 -3.35
CA THR A 65 -22.69 -4.13 -2.61
C THR A 65 -22.65 -2.76 -3.26
N ASN A 66 -23.65 -1.92 -2.98
CA ASN A 66 -23.66 -0.52 -3.44
C ASN A 66 -22.97 0.43 -2.45
N ASP A 67 -22.65 -0.04 -1.26
CA ASP A 67 -22.04 0.77 -0.22
C ASP A 67 -20.51 0.73 -0.34
N TYR A 68 -19.86 1.88 -0.09
CA TYR A 68 -18.40 1.94 -0.03
C TYR A 68 -17.90 1.40 1.31
N GLU A 69 -16.86 0.59 1.25
CA GLU A 69 -16.03 0.27 2.42
C GLU A 69 -15.07 1.44 2.66
N VAL A 70 -15.11 2.02 3.84
CA VAL A 70 -14.20 3.11 4.23
C VAL A 70 -13.05 2.53 5.05
N ILE A 71 -11.83 2.73 4.56
CA ILE A 71 -10.63 2.26 5.23
C ILE A 71 -9.96 3.46 5.90
N THR A 72 -9.86 3.40 7.21
CA THR A 72 -9.20 4.38 8.08
C THR A 72 -7.95 3.78 8.71
N VAL A 73 -7.18 4.59 9.44
CA VAL A 73 -6.04 4.11 10.24
C VAL A 73 -6.48 3.00 11.21
N GLU A 74 -7.61 3.21 11.90
CA GLU A 74 -8.14 2.26 12.88
C GLU A 74 -8.52 0.93 12.25
N SER A 75 -9.31 0.96 11.16
CA SER A 75 -9.75 -0.26 10.46
C SER A 75 -8.58 -0.99 9.80
N PHE A 76 -7.56 -0.25 9.32
CA PHE A 76 -6.34 -0.83 8.80
C PHE A 76 -5.55 -1.56 9.89
N LYS A 77 -5.33 -0.91 11.04
CA LYS A 77 -4.67 -1.51 12.20
C LYS A 77 -5.40 -2.74 12.73
N GLU A 78 -6.72 -2.67 12.81
CA GLU A 78 -7.55 -3.80 13.24
C GLU A 78 -7.39 -5.01 12.32
N LYS A 79 -7.30 -4.77 11.01
CA LYS A 79 -7.17 -5.83 10.02
C LYS A 79 -5.76 -6.43 9.92
N TYR A 80 -4.74 -5.60 9.90
CA TYR A 80 -3.37 -6.00 9.59
C TYR A 80 -2.44 -5.99 10.80
N ASN A 81 -2.84 -5.34 11.89
CA ASN A 81 -1.99 -5.05 13.05
C ASN A 81 -0.68 -4.35 12.66
N LEU A 82 -0.76 -3.47 11.67
CA LEU A 82 0.32 -2.66 11.11
C LEU A 82 -0.12 -1.20 11.01
N GLU A 83 0.83 -0.28 10.84
CA GLU A 83 0.55 1.07 10.41
C GLU A 83 0.34 1.11 8.88
N PRO A 84 -0.47 2.03 8.33
CA PRO A 84 -0.73 2.11 6.89
C PRO A 84 0.51 2.23 6.01
N ASP A 85 1.54 2.95 6.43
CA ASP A 85 2.80 3.10 5.72
C ASP A 85 3.60 1.79 5.58
N GLN A 86 3.34 0.80 6.46
CA GLN A 86 3.91 -0.54 6.36
C GLN A 86 3.26 -1.40 5.26
N MET A 87 2.18 -0.92 4.60
CA MET A 87 1.58 -1.63 3.47
C MET A 87 2.58 -1.87 2.34
N ARG A 88 3.46 -0.92 2.09
CA ARG A 88 4.55 -1.05 1.12
C ARG A 88 5.45 -2.24 1.45
N ASP A 89 5.87 -2.37 2.70
CA ASP A 89 6.72 -3.46 3.15
C ASP A 89 5.99 -4.81 3.10
N LEU A 90 4.70 -4.81 3.43
CA LEU A 90 3.85 -5.99 3.31
C LEU A 90 3.82 -6.53 1.88
N LEU A 91 3.55 -5.64 0.90
CA LEU A 91 3.55 -5.99 -0.52
C LEU A 91 4.94 -6.40 -1.03
N GLY A 92 5.99 -5.73 -0.56
CA GLY A 92 7.37 -6.11 -0.87
C GLY A 92 7.72 -7.53 -0.43
N LEU A 93 7.24 -7.97 0.74
CA LEU A 93 7.47 -9.32 1.24
C LEU A 93 6.62 -10.38 0.55
N MET A 94 5.32 -10.15 0.42
CA MET A 94 4.41 -11.15 -0.12
C MET A 94 4.30 -11.13 -1.66
N GLY A 95 4.69 -10.02 -2.28
CA GLY A 95 4.50 -9.76 -3.70
C GLY A 95 3.10 -9.25 -4.04
N ASP A 96 2.99 -8.67 -5.21
CA ASP A 96 1.74 -8.32 -5.86
C ASP A 96 1.80 -8.64 -7.34
N SER A 97 0.99 -9.58 -7.78
CA SER A 97 0.96 -10.00 -9.18
C SER A 97 0.31 -8.95 -10.10
N ALA A 98 -0.54 -8.07 -9.57
CA ALA A 98 -1.17 -7.01 -10.35
C ALA A 98 -0.12 -5.98 -10.79
N ASP A 99 0.83 -5.66 -9.91
CA ASP A 99 1.87 -4.68 -10.14
C ASP A 99 3.24 -5.31 -10.48
N ASN A 100 3.23 -6.61 -10.76
CA ASN A 100 4.42 -7.37 -11.13
C ASN A 100 5.53 -7.33 -10.05
N ILE A 101 5.12 -7.28 -8.78
CA ILE A 101 6.01 -7.35 -7.63
C ILE A 101 6.19 -8.82 -7.25
N PRO A 102 7.39 -9.41 -7.38
CA PRO A 102 7.58 -10.85 -7.19
C PRO A 102 7.47 -11.30 -5.73
N GLY A 103 7.76 -10.41 -4.77
CA GLY A 103 7.85 -10.77 -3.36
C GLY A 103 8.94 -11.81 -3.07
N ILE A 104 8.92 -12.37 -1.87
CA ILE A 104 9.80 -13.46 -1.48
C ILE A 104 9.11 -14.79 -1.73
N PRO A 105 9.66 -15.70 -2.56
CA PRO A 105 9.04 -16.98 -2.88
C PRO A 105 8.65 -17.80 -1.65
N GLY A 106 7.35 -18.09 -1.53
CA GLY A 106 6.78 -18.86 -0.42
C GLY A 106 6.55 -18.05 0.86
N ILE A 107 6.63 -16.73 0.80
CA ILE A 107 6.15 -15.81 1.82
C ILE A 107 4.80 -15.27 1.36
N GLY A 108 3.72 -15.74 1.98
CA GLY A 108 2.37 -15.20 1.77
C GLY A 108 2.02 -14.18 2.83
N GLU A 109 0.81 -13.61 2.73
CA GLU A 109 0.31 -12.55 3.61
C GLU A 109 0.49 -12.85 5.10
N LYS A 110 0.09 -14.03 5.55
CA LYS A 110 0.20 -14.41 6.98
C LYS A 110 1.64 -14.38 7.50
N THR A 111 2.58 -14.86 6.69
CA THR A 111 4.01 -14.88 7.06
C THR A 111 4.60 -13.48 7.01
N ALA A 112 4.27 -12.72 5.98
CA ALA A 112 4.70 -11.33 5.85
C ALA A 112 4.19 -10.47 7.01
N LEU A 113 2.91 -10.59 7.38
CA LEU A 113 2.34 -9.92 8.55
C LEU A 113 3.07 -10.28 9.85
N LYS A 114 3.37 -11.57 10.04
CA LYS A 114 4.12 -12.02 11.23
C LYS A 114 5.51 -11.38 11.29
N LEU A 115 6.22 -11.34 10.17
CA LEU A 115 7.54 -10.73 10.08
C LEU A 115 7.50 -9.23 10.37
N LEU A 116 6.57 -8.50 9.75
CA LEU A 116 6.43 -7.06 9.97
C LEU A 116 5.93 -6.72 11.38
N ASN A 117 5.05 -7.53 11.96
CA ASN A 117 4.65 -7.36 13.37
C ASN A 117 5.82 -7.56 14.35
N GLN A 118 6.81 -8.38 13.97
CA GLN A 118 7.98 -8.65 14.81
C GLN A 118 9.10 -7.63 14.58
N TYR A 119 9.38 -7.27 13.34
CA TYR A 119 10.55 -6.47 12.97
C TYR A 119 10.21 -5.04 12.53
N GLY A 120 8.95 -4.74 12.26
CA GLY A 120 8.46 -3.42 11.84
C GLY A 120 8.66 -3.10 10.37
N THR A 121 9.89 -3.20 9.87
CA THR A 121 10.26 -2.86 8.49
C THR A 121 11.10 -3.98 7.85
N ILE A 122 11.17 -3.96 6.51
CA ILE A 122 12.06 -4.88 5.76
C ILE A 122 13.52 -4.59 6.11
N GLU A 123 13.90 -3.35 6.28
CA GLU A 123 15.26 -2.95 6.66
C GLU A 123 15.65 -3.58 8.00
N ASN A 124 14.82 -3.44 9.01
CA ASN A 124 15.07 -4.03 10.33
C ASN A 124 15.05 -5.57 10.28
N LEU A 125 14.20 -6.15 9.44
CA LEU A 125 14.20 -7.59 9.19
C LEU A 125 15.53 -8.06 8.59
N LYS A 126 16.13 -7.29 7.67
CA LYS A 126 17.45 -7.57 7.09
C LYS A 126 18.55 -7.59 8.15
N GLU A 127 18.52 -6.65 9.07
CA GLU A 127 19.51 -6.57 10.17
C GLU A 127 19.42 -7.76 11.13
N HIS A 128 18.25 -8.40 11.25
CA HIS A 128 17.98 -9.48 12.19
C HIS A 128 17.77 -10.85 11.52
N MET A 129 18.24 -11.03 10.27
CA MET A 129 18.04 -12.27 9.52
C MET A 129 18.61 -13.51 10.20
N ASP A 130 19.66 -13.35 11.00
CA ASP A 130 20.29 -14.47 11.73
C ASP A 130 19.39 -15.05 12.84
N GLU A 131 18.40 -14.27 13.30
CA GLU A 131 17.42 -14.72 14.28
C GLU A 131 16.35 -15.65 13.68
N LEU A 132 16.17 -15.58 12.35
CA LEU A 132 15.19 -16.39 11.64
C LEU A 132 15.68 -17.82 11.48
N LYS A 133 14.97 -18.77 12.09
CA LYS A 133 15.31 -20.20 12.09
C LYS A 133 14.52 -20.97 11.03
N GLY A 134 15.10 -22.10 10.57
CA GLY A 134 14.43 -23.06 9.70
C GLY A 134 14.25 -22.58 8.26
N LYS A 135 13.39 -23.29 7.53
CA LYS A 135 13.14 -23.06 6.09
C LYS A 135 12.67 -21.65 5.75
N MET A 136 11.96 -20.99 6.67
CA MET A 136 11.52 -19.61 6.48
C MET A 136 12.71 -18.64 6.50
N GLY A 137 13.63 -18.82 7.46
CA GLY A 137 14.83 -18.00 7.54
C GLY A 137 15.74 -18.15 6.31
N GLU A 138 15.88 -19.38 5.80
CA GLU A 138 16.63 -19.64 4.56
C GLU A 138 16.00 -18.92 3.36
N LYS A 139 14.67 -19.00 3.20
CA LYS A 139 13.94 -18.31 2.12
C LYS A 139 14.12 -16.79 2.17
N VAL A 140 14.00 -16.21 3.36
CA VAL A 140 14.17 -14.77 3.55
C VAL A 140 15.61 -14.36 3.22
N ARG A 141 16.62 -15.04 3.79
CA ARG A 141 18.04 -14.74 3.52
C ARG A 141 18.42 -14.84 2.05
N THR A 142 17.92 -15.85 1.35
CA THR A 142 18.26 -16.08 -0.06
C THR A 142 17.61 -15.08 -1.00
N ASN A 143 16.44 -14.53 -0.65
CA ASN A 143 15.62 -13.77 -1.59
C ASN A 143 15.38 -12.32 -1.20
N ILE A 144 15.75 -11.89 0.02
CA ILE A 144 15.46 -10.55 0.48
C ILE A 144 16.24 -9.45 -0.28
N GLU A 145 17.37 -9.82 -0.88
CA GLU A 145 18.16 -8.95 -1.74
C GLU A 145 17.61 -8.82 -3.16
N ILE A 146 16.76 -9.79 -3.57
CA ILE A 146 16.17 -9.88 -4.91
C ILE A 146 14.82 -9.16 -4.95
N GLY A 147 14.19 -8.93 -3.79
CA GLY A 147 12.93 -8.21 -3.72
C GLY A 147 13.08 -6.79 -4.28
N PRO A 148 12.23 -6.38 -5.23
CA PRO A 148 12.29 -5.01 -5.72
C PRO A 148 12.01 -4.07 -4.56
N PHE A 149 12.91 -3.16 -4.35
CA PHE A 149 12.65 -2.01 -3.50
C PHE A 149 11.61 -1.16 -4.24
N ILE A 150 10.45 -1.06 -3.68
CA ILE A 150 9.42 -0.15 -4.12
C ILE A 150 9.73 1.23 -3.56
#